data_5cec757d2745459e6038916ca4921b24
#
_entry.id   5cec757d2745459e6038916ca4921b24
#
_cell.length_a   1.000
_cell.length_b   1.000
_cell.length_c   1.000
_cell.angle_alpha   90.00
_cell.angle_beta   90.00
_cell.angle_gamma   90.00
#
_symmetry.space_group_name_H-M   'P 1'
#
loop_
_entity.id
_entity.type
_entity.pdbx_description
1 polymer ?
#
loop_
_entity_poly.entity_id
_entity_poly.type
_entity_poly.pdbx_seq_one_letter_code
_entity_poly.pdbx_strand_id
1 'polypeptide(L)'
;MIMENFYNEHDKLFVAVDCIVFGFDEGELRVLMGKRKMNPGRGEWSLYGGFVGENESVDDAAKRVLYGLTGLKDLYMKQVGAFGDVGRDPGNRVVSIAYYSMINVADYDQAQQQEHDVAWVNIEQLPEMFSDHRKMVLKARRMMQEKISHEPIGFNLLPALFTLSQLQKVYEAVNGEEVDKRNFRKRIK
;
A
#
# COMPACT_ATOMS: atom_id res chain seq x y z
N MET A 1 -30.04 0.84 -29.18
CA MET A 1 -30.74 2.11 -28.80
C MET A 1 -31.26 2.14 -27.37
N ILE A 2 -31.75 1.05 -26.80
CA ILE A 2 -32.28 1.01 -25.41
C ILE A 2 -31.17 1.05 -24.34
N MET A 3 -29.99 0.49 -24.60
CA MET A 3 -28.89 0.45 -23.61
C MET A 3 -28.17 1.79 -23.39
N GLU A 4 -28.09 2.65 -24.40
CA GLU A 4 -27.44 3.96 -24.29
C GLU A 4 -28.18 4.90 -23.31
N ASN A 5 -29.51 4.81 -23.25
CA ASN A 5 -30.29 5.66 -22.34
C ASN A 5 -30.14 5.23 -20.87
N PHE A 6 -30.04 3.93 -20.57
CA PHE A 6 -29.95 3.44 -19.20
C PHE A 6 -28.72 3.98 -18.44
N TYR A 7 -27.53 3.91 -19.04
CA TYR A 7 -26.32 4.41 -18.42
C TYR A 7 -26.26 5.94 -18.30
N ASN A 8 -26.97 6.66 -19.17
CA ASN A 8 -27.01 8.12 -19.12
C ASN A 8 -27.93 8.68 -18.02
N GLU A 9 -28.81 7.85 -17.47
CA GLU A 9 -29.69 8.20 -16.36
C GLU A 9 -29.02 8.01 -14.98
N HIS A 10 -27.78 7.47 -14.95
CA HIS A 10 -27.04 7.23 -13.70
C HIS A 10 -25.80 8.12 -13.58
N ASP A 11 -25.49 8.48 -12.35
CA ASP A 11 -24.29 9.25 -12.04
C ASP A 11 -23.03 8.48 -12.39
N LYS A 12 -22.09 9.14 -13.05
CA LYS A 12 -20.75 8.61 -13.32
C LYS A 12 -19.81 8.98 -12.20
N LEU A 13 -19.14 7.99 -11.64
CA LEU A 13 -18.18 8.17 -10.56
C LEU A 13 -16.75 7.95 -11.06
N PHE A 14 -15.81 8.67 -10.48
CA PHE A 14 -14.40 8.36 -10.69
C PHE A 14 -14.01 7.12 -9.89
N VAL A 15 -13.23 6.24 -10.50
CA VAL A 15 -12.62 5.10 -9.84
C VAL A 15 -11.10 5.32 -9.80
N ALA A 16 -10.53 5.20 -8.61
CA ALA A 16 -9.10 5.31 -8.39
C ALA A 16 -8.54 4.04 -7.74
N VAL A 17 -7.23 3.90 -7.78
CA VAL A 17 -6.48 2.95 -6.96
C VAL A 17 -5.53 3.73 -6.07
N ASP A 18 -5.36 3.28 -4.83
CA ASP A 18 -4.36 3.78 -3.90
C ASP A 18 -3.48 2.62 -3.43
N CYS A 19 -2.16 2.80 -3.56
CA CYS A 19 -1.18 1.75 -3.30
C CYS A 19 -0.42 2.02 -1.99
N ILE A 20 -0.54 1.09 -1.06
CA ILE A 20 0.20 1.06 0.20
C ILE A 20 1.43 0.18 -0.01
N VAL A 21 2.62 0.76 -0.02
CA VAL A 21 3.86 0.00 -0.15
C VAL A 21 4.52 -0.11 1.22
N PHE A 22 4.56 -1.31 1.76
CA PHE A 22 5.27 -1.62 3.00
C PHE A 22 6.72 -1.99 2.71
N GLY A 23 7.61 -1.52 3.56
CA GLY A 23 9.01 -1.88 3.62
C GLY A 23 9.43 -2.17 5.05
N PHE A 24 10.52 -2.92 5.21
CA PHE A 24 11.12 -3.19 6.51
C PHE A 24 12.57 -2.74 6.50
N ASP A 25 12.93 -1.90 7.47
CA ASP A 25 14.26 -1.37 7.61
C ASP A 25 14.59 -1.10 9.09
N GLU A 26 15.81 -1.42 9.50
CA GLU A 26 16.32 -1.21 10.87
C GLU A 26 15.41 -1.72 12.01
N GLY A 27 14.65 -2.78 11.75
CA GLY A 27 13.73 -3.35 12.74
C GLY A 27 12.34 -2.71 12.75
N GLU A 28 12.06 -1.77 11.85
CA GLU A 28 10.80 -1.04 11.76
C GLU A 28 10.03 -1.37 10.49
N LEU A 29 8.71 -1.44 10.62
CA LEU A 29 7.80 -1.47 9.48
C LEU A 29 7.54 -0.04 9.01
N ARG A 30 7.79 0.21 7.72
CA ARG A 30 7.65 1.52 7.11
C ARG A 30 6.66 1.50 5.96
N VAL A 31 6.09 2.65 5.64
CA VAL A 31 5.20 2.87 4.50
C VAL A 31 5.83 3.93 3.60
N LEU A 32 5.82 3.67 2.30
CA LEU A 32 6.27 4.63 1.29
C LEU A 32 5.15 5.65 1.06
N MET A 33 5.44 6.91 1.28
CA MET A 33 4.48 8.01 1.18
C MET A 33 5.10 9.21 0.50
N GLY A 34 4.28 10.01 -0.15
CA GLY A 34 4.70 11.26 -0.76
C GLY A 34 3.82 12.43 -0.37
N LYS A 35 4.24 13.64 -0.73
CA LYS A 35 3.41 14.83 -0.61
C LYS A 35 2.68 15.09 -1.92
N ARG A 36 1.39 15.40 -1.82
CA ARG A 36 0.56 15.71 -2.98
C ARG A 36 1.09 16.95 -3.69
N LYS A 37 1.26 16.83 -5.01
CA LYS A 37 1.73 17.95 -5.86
C LYS A 37 0.57 18.79 -6.41
N MET A 38 -0.69 18.32 -6.29
CA MET A 38 -1.89 18.94 -6.85
C MET A 38 -3.01 19.07 -5.81
N ASN A 39 -3.95 19.96 -6.11
CA ASN A 39 -5.20 20.07 -5.34
C ASN A 39 -6.23 18.99 -5.74
N PRO A 40 -7.11 18.57 -4.82
CA PRO A 40 -7.16 18.97 -3.40
C PRO A 40 -6.00 18.39 -2.57
N GLY A 41 -5.68 19.04 -1.46
CA GLY A 41 -4.70 18.53 -0.48
C GLY A 41 -3.24 18.70 -0.89
N ARG A 42 -2.89 19.71 -1.69
CA ARG A 42 -1.50 19.99 -2.06
C ARG A 42 -0.62 20.19 -0.82
N GLY A 43 0.50 19.44 -0.75
CA GLY A 43 1.44 19.47 0.37
C GLY A 43 1.09 18.50 1.52
N GLU A 44 -0.10 17.90 1.51
CA GLU A 44 -0.47 16.86 2.49
C GLU A 44 0.21 15.53 2.17
N TRP A 45 0.48 14.76 3.20
CA TRP A 45 0.97 13.39 3.05
C TRP A 45 -0.09 12.48 2.43
N SER A 46 0.33 11.63 1.52
CA SER A 46 -0.58 10.82 0.71
C SER A 46 0.04 9.49 0.32
N LEU A 47 -0.80 8.50 0.09
CA LEU A 47 -0.44 7.32 -0.67
C LEU A 47 -0.23 7.68 -2.14
N TYR A 48 0.45 6.82 -2.86
CA TYR A 48 0.59 6.93 -4.30
C TYR A 48 -0.58 6.24 -4.97
N GLY A 49 -1.28 6.97 -5.83
CA GLY A 49 -2.47 6.48 -6.48
C GLY A 49 -2.63 6.99 -7.90
N GLY A 50 -3.72 6.55 -8.53
CA GLY A 50 -4.09 7.00 -9.87
C GLY A 50 -5.51 6.59 -10.24
N PHE A 51 -6.09 7.28 -11.20
CA PHE A 51 -7.39 6.89 -11.74
C PHE A 51 -7.28 5.64 -12.62
N VAL A 52 -8.32 4.83 -12.59
CA VAL A 52 -8.48 3.67 -13.46
C VAL A 52 -8.89 4.17 -14.85
N GLY A 53 -8.16 3.76 -15.88
CA GLY A 53 -8.46 4.08 -17.27
C GLY A 53 -9.58 3.21 -17.84
N GLU A 54 -10.16 3.65 -18.95
CA GLU A 54 -11.27 2.95 -19.61
C GLU A 54 -10.90 1.54 -20.12
N ASN A 55 -9.62 1.32 -20.43
CA ASN A 55 -9.14 0.09 -21.08
C ASN A 55 -8.26 -0.77 -20.15
N GLU A 56 -8.38 -0.61 -18.85
CA GLU A 56 -7.63 -1.40 -17.87
C GLU A 56 -8.53 -1.87 -16.72
N SER A 57 -8.18 -3.01 -16.12
CA SER A 57 -8.81 -3.46 -14.88
C SER A 57 -8.27 -2.67 -13.68
N VAL A 58 -8.97 -2.72 -12.55
CA VAL A 58 -8.48 -2.11 -11.29
C VAL A 58 -7.14 -2.73 -10.85
N ASP A 59 -6.94 -4.03 -11.08
CA ASP A 59 -5.68 -4.71 -10.78
C ASP A 59 -4.54 -4.23 -11.69
N ASP A 60 -4.81 -4.00 -12.97
CA ASP A 60 -3.81 -3.49 -13.91
C ASP A 60 -3.48 -2.02 -13.64
N ALA A 61 -4.47 -1.21 -13.25
CA ALA A 61 -4.24 0.15 -12.78
C ALA A 61 -3.32 0.17 -11.54
N ALA A 62 -3.57 -0.71 -10.56
CA ALA A 62 -2.72 -0.82 -9.37
C ALA A 62 -1.30 -1.27 -9.71
N LYS A 63 -1.12 -2.25 -10.62
CA LYS A 63 0.21 -2.67 -11.11
C LYS A 63 0.93 -1.52 -11.82
N ARG A 64 0.23 -0.79 -12.66
CA ARG A 64 0.79 0.38 -13.37
C ARG A 64 1.26 1.46 -12.39
N VAL A 65 0.44 1.77 -11.38
CA VAL A 65 0.78 2.75 -10.34
C VAL A 65 1.98 2.29 -9.52
N LEU A 66 1.99 1.02 -9.07
CA LEU A 66 3.12 0.46 -8.32
C LEU A 66 4.40 0.44 -9.15
N TYR A 67 4.33 0.02 -10.42
CA TYR A 67 5.49 0.03 -11.31
C TYR A 67 6.01 1.44 -11.53
N GLY A 68 5.14 2.42 -11.77
CA GLY A 68 5.51 3.81 -11.92
C GLY A 68 6.21 4.37 -10.67
N LEU A 69 5.80 3.94 -9.47
CA LEU A 69 6.40 4.38 -8.21
C LEU A 69 7.72 3.67 -7.90
N THR A 70 7.80 2.36 -8.14
CA THR A 70 8.89 1.53 -7.62
C THR A 70 9.87 1.07 -8.70
N GLY A 71 9.48 1.08 -9.97
CA GLY A 71 10.22 0.47 -11.07
C GLY A 71 10.28 -1.07 -11.00
N LEU A 72 9.68 -1.69 -9.99
CA LEU A 72 9.72 -3.14 -9.76
C LEU A 72 8.52 -3.81 -10.40
N LYS A 73 8.77 -4.96 -11.04
CA LYS A 73 7.74 -5.80 -11.65
C LYS A 73 7.39 -6.98 -10.74
N ASP A 74 6.21 -7.55 -10.98
CA ASP A 74 5.75 -8.80 -10.34
C ASP A 74 5.74 -8.74 -8.80
N LEU A 75 5.47 -7.56 -8.24
CA LEU A 75 5.38 -7.39 -6.79
C LEU A 75 4.18 -8.15 -6.23
N TYR A 76 4.35 -8.71 -5.04
CA TYR A 76 3.22 -9.18 -4.24
C TYR A 76 2.24 -8.03 -4.04
N MET A 77 1.00 -8.25 -4.42
CA MET A 77 -0.04 -7.23 -4.34
C MET A 77 -1.34 -7.86 -3.84
N LYS A 78 -2.00 -7.21 -2.90
CA LYS A 78 -3.28 -7.67 -2.34
C LYS A 78 -4.25 -6.51 -2.22
N GLN A 79 -5.47 -6.73 -2.69
CA GLN A 79 -6.54 -5.76 -2.52
C GLN A 79 -6.94 -5.67 -1.04
N VAL A 80 -7.00 -4.43 -0.53
CA VAL A 80 -7.45 -4.10 0.84
C VAL A 80 -8.96 -3.94 0.88
N GLY A 81 -9.52 -3.35 -0.17
CA GLY A 81 -10.95 -3.13 -0.33
C GLY A 81 -11.28 -1.80 -0.97
N ALA A 82 -12.57 -1.56 -1.13
CA ALA A 82 -13.10 -0.30 -1.63
C ALA A 82 -13.32 0.72 -0.51
N PHE A 83 -13.00 1.97 -0.81
CA PHE A 83 -13.20 3.14 0.03
C PHE A 83 -14.05 4.14 -0.75
N GLY A 84 -15.32 4.21 -0.43
CA GLY A 84 -16.30 4.93 -1.22
C GLY A 84 -17.23 5.83 -0.39
N ASP A 85 -16.83 6.26 0.81
CA ASP A 85 -17.63 7.17 1.62
C ASP A 85 -17.90 8.46 0.86
N VAL A 86 -19.12 9.00 1.00
CA VAL A 86 -19.48 10.27 0.40
C VAL A 86 -18.62 11.38 1.02
N GLY A 87 -17.99 12.18 0.14
CA GLY A 87 -17.13 13.27 0.59
C GLY A 87 -15.72 12.86 1.04
N ARG A 88 -15.32 11.59 0.84
CA ARG A 88 -13.94 11.16 1.12
C ARG A 88 -12.90 11.97 0.34
N ASP A 89 -13.18 12.25 -0.92
CA ASP A 89 -12.37 13.15 -1.76
C ASP A 89 -13.11 14.48 -1.87
N PRO A 90 -12.50 15.61 -1.43
CA PRO A 90 -13.15 16.91 -1.49
C PRO A 90 -13.25 17.49 -2.91
N GLY A 91 -12.52 16.91 -3.88
CA GLY A 91 -12.50 17.39 -5.26
C GLY A 91 -13.64 16.81 -6.11
N ASN A 92 -14.02 15.57 -5.87
CA ASN A 92 -15.05 14.92 -6.67
C ASN A 92 -15.59 13.64 -6.00
N ARG A 93 -16.64 13.05 -6.58
CA ARG A 93 -17.14 11.74 -6.17
C ARG A 93 -16.21 10.64 -6.68
N VAL A 94 -15.35 10.15 -5.80
CA VAL A 94 -14.33 9.13 -6.10
C VAL A 94 -14.53 7.90 -5.23
N VAL A 95 -14.51 6.72 -5.84
CA VAL A 95 -14.36 5.44 -5.14
C VAL A 95 -12.93 4.96 -5.37
N SER A 96 -12.18 4.71 -4.30
CA SER A 96 -10.82 4.18 -4.42
C SER A 96 -10.75 2.71 -4.01
N ILE A 97 -10.06 1.92 -4.79
CA ILE A 97 -9.70 0.54 -4.47
C ILE A 97 -8.27 0.55 -3.95
N ALA A 98 -8.12 0.27 -2.66
CA ALA A 98 -6.82 0.23 -2.03
C ALA A 98 -6.15 -1.13 -2.20
N TYR A 99 -4.84 -1.11 -2.47
CA TYR A 99 -3.98 -2.30 -2.57
C TYR A 99 -2.77 -2.12 -1.66
N TYR A 100 -2.30 -3.21 -1.05
CA TYR A 100 -0.99 -3.18 -0.41
C TYR A 100 -0.01 -4.09 -1.13
N SER A 101 1.24 -3.67 -1.08
CA SER A 101 2.40 -4.39 -1.58
C SER A 101 3.49 -4.42 -0.51
N MET A 102 4.42 -5.35 -0.62
CA MET A 102 5.57 -5.46 0.27
C MET A 102 6.83 -5.56 -0.57
N ILE A 103 7.83 -4.76 -0.25
CA ILE A 103 9.13 -4.77 -0.93
C ILE A 103 10.26 -4.77 0.11
N ASN A 104 11.40 -5.32 -0.27
CA ASN A 104 12.63 -5.08 0.45
C ASN A 104 13.09 -3.63 0.17
N VAL A 105 13.31 -2.84 1.22
CA VAL A 105 13.71 -1.43 1.09
C VAL A 105 14.98 -1.26 0.27
N ALA A 106 15.92 -2.21 0.37
CA ALA A 106 17.17 -2.17 -0.38
C ALA A 106 16.99 -2.36 -1.91
N ASP A 107 15.87 -2.92 -2.35
CA ASP A 107 15.56 -3.08 -3.79
C ASP A 107 14.96 -1.80 -4.38
N TYR A 108 14.60 -0.83 -3.54
CA TYR A 108 14.03 0.44 -3.96
C TYR A 108 15.11 1.49 -4.16
N ASP A 109 15.29 1.92 -5.41
CA ASP A 109 16.34 2.87 -5.80
C ASP A 109 16.10 4.26 -5.19
N GLN A 110 17.15 4.84 -4.59
CA GLN A 110 17.13 6.20 -4.06
C GLN A 110 16.83 7.25 -5.15
N ALA A 111 17.23 7.02 -6.39
CA ALA A 111 16.95 7.92 -7.51
C ALA A 111 15.42 7.98 -7.78
N GLN A 112 14.72 6.85 -7.75
CA GLN A 112 13.27 6.81 -7.87
C GLN A 112 12.57 7.47 -6.69
N GLN A 113 13.11 7.29 -5.49
CA GLN A 113 12.59 7.95 -4.29
C GLN A 113 12.64 9.48 -4.41
N GLN A 114 13.72 10.03 -4.94
CA GLN A 114 13.87 11.47 -5.18
C GLN A 114 12.97 11.97 -6.32
N GLU A 115 12.86 11.23 -7.41
CA GLU A 115 12.01 11.57 -8.57
C GLU A 115 10.55 11.72 -8.17
N HIS A 116 10.06 10.80 -7.35
CA HIS A 116 8.67 10.79 -6.90
C HIS A 116 8.41 11.65 -5.66
N ASP A 117 9.45 12.19 -5.03
CA ASP A 117 9.36 12.99 -3.78
C ASP A 117 8.64 12.19 -2.68
N VAL A 118 9.08 10.96 -2.46
CA VAL A 118 8.53 10.03 -1.48
C VAL A 118 9.55 9.72 -0.37
N ALA A 119 9.04 9.32 0.77
CA ALA A 119 9.84 8.94 1.92
C ALA A 119 9.26 7.68 2.61
N TRP A 120 10.15 6.90 3.19
CA TRP A 120 9.79 5.81 4.09
C TRP A 120 9.43 6.38 5.47
N VAL A 121 8.18 6.22 5.87
CA VAL A 121 7.65 6.70 7.15
C VAL A 121 7.37 5.52 8.06
N ASN A 122 7.84 5.56 9.30
CA ASN A 122 7.55 4.53 10.30
C ASN A 122 6.04 4.46 10.53
N ILE A 123 5.48 3.25 10.47
CA ILE A 123 4.03 3.04 10.59
C ILE A 123 3.46 3.46 11.95
N GLU A 124 4.29 3.43 13.00
CA GLU A 124 3.90 3.89 14.34
C GLU A 124 3.87 5.43 14.46
N GLN A 125 4.47 6.13 13.49
CA GLN A 125 4.59 7.59 13.47
C GLN A 125 3.93 8.21 12.23
N LEU A 126 2.86 7.61 11.73
CA LEU A 126 2.12 8.13 10.58
C LEU A 126 1.64 9.55 10.82
N PRO A 127 2.00 10.51 9.96
CA PRO A 127 1.49 11.88 10.03
C PRO A 127 0.00 11.94 9.69
N GLU A 128 -0.57 13.13 9.78
CA GLU A 128 -1.87 13.41 9.15
C GLU A 128 -1.75 13.18 7.65
N MET A 129 -2.75 12.51 7.08
CA MET A 129 -2.77 12.12 5.68
C MET A 129 -4.00 12.64 4.98
N PHE A 130 -3.86 12.91 3.69
CA PHE A 130 -4.98 13.30 2.84
C PHE A 130 -6.13 12.30 2.93
N SER A 131 -7.34 12.82 3.09
CA SER A 131 -8.59 12.04 3.04
C SER A 131 -8.57 10.85 4.05
N ASP A 132 -8.91 9.68 3.58
CA ASP A 132 -8.98 8.44 4.34
C ASP A 132 -7.76 7.51 4.16
N HIS A 133 -6.66 8.02 3.61
CA HIS A 133 -5.45 7.24 3.33
C HIS A 133 -4.87 6.58 4.59
N ARG A 134 -4.93 7.27 5.74
CA ARG A 134 -4.52 6.67 7.02
C ARG A 134 -5.36 5.42 7.37
N LYS A 135 -6.68 5.46 7.11
CA LYS A 135 -7.55 4.29 7.33
C LYS A 135 -7.17 3.12 6.42
N MET A 136 -6.78 3.41 5.17
CA MET A 136 -6.30 2.39 4.22
C MET A 136 -5.04 1.71 4.74
N VAL A 137 -4.04 2.47 5.18
CA VAL A 137 -2.78 1.94 5.75
C VAL A 137 -3.06 1.05 6.96
N LEU A 138 -3.87 1.51 7.91
CA LEU A 138 -4.18 0.75 9.12
C LEU A 138 -4.98 -0.53 8.84
N LYS A 139 -5.87 -0.49 7.85
CA LYS A 139 -6.60 -1.69 7.41
C LYS A 139 -5.67 -2.70 6.71
N ALA A 140 -4.78 -2.21 5.84
CA ALA A 140 -3.79 -3.04 5.17
C ALA A 140 -2.84 -3.71 6.18
N ARG A 141 -2.36 -2.97 7.20
CA ARG A 141 -1.55 -3.53 8.28
C ARG A 141 -2.27 -4.68 9.00
N ARG A 142 -3.53 -4.50 9.38
CA ARG A 142 -4.31 -5.57 10.03
C ARG A 142 -4.41 -6.80 9.15
N MET A 143 -4.71 -6.64 7.87
CA MET A 143 -4.76 -7.76 6.92
C MET A 143 -3.40 -8.47 6.81
N MET A 144 -2.30 -7.72 6.83
CA MET A 144 -0.96 -8.29 6.83
C MET A 144 -0.66 -9.05 8.14
N GLN A 145 -1.06 -8.50 9.30
CA GLN A 145 -0.93 -9.16 10.62
C GLN A 145 -1.67 -10.51 10.65
N GLU A 146 -2.90 -10.56 10.14
CA GLU A 146 -3.68 -11.78 10.04
C GLU A 146 -3.00 -12.84 9.18
N LYS A 147 -2.40 -12.42 8.06
CA LYS A 147 -1.79 -13.34 7.09
C LYS A 147 -0.39 -13.81 7.45
N ILE A 148 0.46 -12.95 8.00
CA ILE A 148 1.87 -13.26 8.24
C ILE A 148 2.05 -14.49 9.15
N SER A 149 1.06 -14.80 9.96
CA SER A 149 1.05 -15.96 10.85
C SER A 149 0.82 -17.29 10.13
N HIS A 150 0.25 -17.27 8.92
CA HIS A 150 -0.19 -18.45 8.19
C HIS A 150 0.38 -18.54 6.77
N GLU A 151 0.82 -17.41 6.21
CA GLU A 151 1.38 -17.31 4.87
C GLU A 151 2.81 -16.74 4.95
N PRO A 152 3.75 -17.16 4.09
CA PRO A 152 5.14 -16.70 4.14
C PRO A 152 5.33 -15.30 3.53
N ILE A 153 4.33 -14.42 3.67
CA ILE A 153 4.35 -13.08 3.06
C ILE A 153 5.45 -12.18 3.61
N GLY A 154 5.92 -12.41 4.83
CA GLY A 154 7.01 -11.65 5.44
C GLY A 154 8.33 -11.74 4.67
N PHE A 155 8.50 -12.76 3.83
CA PHE A 155 9.69 -12.92 2.98
C PHE A 155 9.81 -11.80 1.94
N ASN A 156 8.70 -11.21 1.51
CA ASN A 156 8.71 -10.09 0.57
C ASN A 156 9.34 -8.80 1.14
N LEU A 157 9.50 -8.73 2.46
CA LEU A 157 10.13 -7.61 3.16
C LEU A 157 11.64 -7.79 3.37
N LEU A 158 12.19 -8.94 2.99
CA LEU A 158 13.57 -9.33 3.25
C LEU A 158 14.34 -9.56 1.93
N PRO A 159 15.67 -9.41 1.95
CA PRO A 159 16.49 -9.79 0.82
C PRO A 159 16.39 -11.31 0.56
N ALA A 160 16.80 -11.76 -0.63
CA ALA A 160 16.74 -13.17 -1.04
C ALA A 160 17.45 -14.12 -0.06
N LEU A 161 18.49 -13.65 0.60
CA LEU A 161 19.18 -14.37 1.66
C LEU A 161 19.02 -13.61 2.98
N PHE A 162 18.39 -14.25 3.94
CA PHE A 162 18.14 -13.66 5.26
C PHE A 162 18.32 -14.71 6.37
N THR A 163 18.54 -14.22 7.57
CA THR A 163 18.63 -15.05 8.77
C THR A 163 17.26 -15.22 9.44
N LEU A 164 17.10 -16.28 10.22
CA LEU A 164 15.88 -16.46 11.05
C LEU A 164 15.67 -15.31 12.03
N SER A 165 16.74 -14.65 12.47
CA SER A 165 16.64 -13.48 13.36
C SER A 165 16.10 -12.26 12.61
N GLN A 166 16.44 -12.06 11.34
CA GLN A 166 15.85 -11.01 10.51
C GLN A 166 14.35 -11.28 10.26
N LEU A 167 14.00 -12.52 9.94
CA LEU A 167 12.60 -12.90 9.77
C LEU A 167 11.79 -12.69 11.07
N GLN A 168 12.34 -13.07 12.23
CA GLN A 168 11.71 -12.81 13.51
C GLN A 168 11.42 -11.32 13.73
N LYS A 169 12.39 -10.44 13.44
CA LYS A 169 12.22 -8.99 13.54
C LYS A 169 11.12 -8.46 12.62
N VAL A 170 10.97 -9.01 11.41
CA VAL A 170 9.84 -8.67 10.53
C VAL A 170 8.51 -9.01 11.18
N TYR A 171 8.38 -10.22 11.77
CA TYR A 171 7.16 -10.62 12.47
C TYR A 171 6.86 -9.73 13.66
N GLU A 172 7.88 -9.36 14.44
CA GLU A 172 7.76 -8.44 15.57
C GLU A 172 7.30 -7.04 15.12
N ALA A 173 7.92 -6.51 14.07
CA ALA A 173 7.56 -5.20 13.53
C ALA A 173 6.14 -5.15 12.93
N VAL A 174 5.71 -6.20 12.23
CA VAL A 174 4.36 -6.30 11.67
C VAL A 174 3.32 -6.40 12.79
N ASN A 175 3.54 -7.27 13.78
CA ASN A 175 2.58 -7.49 14.86
C ASN A 175 2.60 -6.40 15.93
N GLY A 176 3.72 -5.67 16.07
CA GLY A 176 3.92 -4.69 17.14
C GLY A 176 4.20 -5.32 18.49
N GLU A 177 4.60 -6.59 18.52
CA GLU A 177 4.85 -7.38 19.74
C GLU A 177 6.14 -8.17 19.61
N GLU A 178 6.90 -8.28 20.71
CA GLU A 178 8.05 -9.17 20.75
C GLU A 178 7.61 -10.64 20.71
N VAL A 179 8.38 -11.46 20.01
CA VAL A 179 8.10 -12.90 19.85
C VAL A 179 9.19 -13.72 20.51
N ASP A 180 8.78 -14.67 21.36
CA ASP A 180 9.73 -15.60 21.98
C ASP A 180 10.51 -16.38 20.90
N LYS A 181 11.82 -16.27 20.95
CA LYS A 181 12.75 -16.84 19.93
C LYS A 181 12.60 -18.35 19.76
N ARG A 182 12.35 -19.07 20.84
CA ARG A 182 12.20 -20.53 20.82
C ARG A 182 10.88 -20.95 20.17
N ASN A 183 9.81 -20.26 20.51
CA ASN A 183 8.48 -20.50 19.95
C ASN A 183 8.42 -20.11 18.47
N PHE A 184 9.03 -18.98 18.09
CA PHE A 184 9.15 -18.57 16.69
C PHE A 184 9.85 -19.63 15.84
N ARG A 185 11.01 -20.13 16.28
CA ARG A 185 11.77 -21.18 15.58
C ARG A 185 11.01 -22.49 15.41
N LYS A 186 10.16 -22.86 16.39
CA LYS A 186 9.31 -24.05 16.27
C LYS A 186 8.20 -23.88 15.25
N ARG A 187 7.71 -22.66 15.09
CA ARG A 187 6.58 -22.36 14.20
C ARG A 187 7.01 -22.23 12.73
N ILE A 188 8.26 -21.82 12.47
CA ILE A 188 8.80 -21.66 11.11
C ILE A 188 9.39 -22.98 10.54
N LYS A 189 9.59 -24.02 11.35
CA LYS A 189 9.98 -25.35 10.91
C LYS A 189 8.77 -26.14 10.40
#